data_2810ea21d961756a554ffccc5fdc83d5
#
_entry.id   2810ea21d961756a554ffccc5fdc83d5
#
_cell.length_a   1.000
_cell.length_b   1.000
_cell.length_c   1.000
_cell.angle_alpha   90.00
_cell.angle_beta   90.00
_cell.angle_gamma   90.00
#
_symmetry.space_group_name_H-M   'P 1'
#
loop_
_entity.id
_entity.type
_entity.pdbx_description
1 polymer ?
#
loop_
_entity_poly.entity_id
_entity_poly.type
_entity_poly.pdbx_seq_one_letter_code
_entity_poly.pdbx_strand_id
1 'polypeptide(L)'
;MFLPAIKGLVPPEMVMAIAAFIDFCYLVHRPYIDEANLRALDKALADFHHHRQSFSDYGVCSEAGISLPRQHALKHYHHHIEEFGAPVGLCTSITENKHISAVKKPYRKSSHNRPLGEMLQINSRLDKIELFKSKRIAEGLYNLPLLPEEIQPIAPELDANWEQY
;
A
#
# COMPACT_ATOMS: atom_id res chain seq x y z
N MET A 1 -4.10 -3.16 -17.30
CA MET A 1 -5.57 -3.26 -17.35
C MET A 1 -5.95 -4.52 -18.11
N PHE A 2 -6.53 -5.53 -17.43
CA PHE A 2 -6.88 -6.82 -18.05
C PHE A 2 -8.26 -6.85 -18.73
N LEU A 3 -9.17 -5.96 -18.35
CA LEU A 3 -10.57 -6.00 -18.83
C LEU A 3 -10.72 -6.02 -20.35
N PRO A 4 -10.01 -5.17 -21.11
CA PRO A 4 -10.10 -5.23 -22.58
C PRO A 4 -9.59 -6.54 -23.19
N ALA A 5 -8.61 -7.18 -22.54
CA ALA A 5 -8.00 -8.42 -23.03
C ALA A 5 -8.92 -9.64 -22.87
N ILE A 6 -9.79 -9.64 -21.85
CA ILE A 6 -10.72 -10.75 -21.59
C ILE A 6 -12.09 -10.55 -22.22
N LYS A 7 -12.37 -9.35 -22.73
CA LYS A 7 -13.64 -9.04 -23.39
C LYS A 7 -13.77 -9.89 -24.66
N GLY A 8 -14.84 -10.68 -24.72
CA GLY A 8 -15.10 -11.61 -25.82
C GLY A 8 -14.50 -13.02 -25.64
N LEU A 9 -13.63 -13.23 -24.63
CA LEU A 9 -13.10 -14.55 -24.31
C LEU A 9 -13.90 -15.25 -23.20
N VAL A 10 -14.61 -14.47 -22.37
CA VAL A 10 -15.43 -14.96 -21.27
C VAL A 10 -16.81 -14.32 -21.32
N PRO A 11 -17.83 -14.92 -20.66
CA PRO A 11 -19.17 -14.35 -20.59
C PRO A 11 -19.18 -12.89 -20.10
N PRO A 12 -20.05 -12.03 -20.65
CA PRO A 12 -20.09 -10.61 -20.31
C PRO A 12 -20.28 -10.35 -18.80
N GLU A 13 -21.07 -11.18 -18.15
CA GLU A 13 -21.35 -11.07 -16.71
C GLU A 13 -20.10 -11.29 -15.84
N MET A 14 -19.20 -12.19 -16.25
CA MET A 14 -17.91 -12.35 -15.58
C MET A 14 -17.03 -11.11 -15.74
N VAL A 15 -17.06 -10.49 -16.92
CA VAL A 15 -16.33 -9.22 -17.14
C VAL A 15 -16.91 -8.12 -16.26
N MET A 16 -18.24 -8.05 -16.13
CA MET A 16 -18.92 -7.07 -15.25
C MET A 16 -18.56 -7.30 -13.78
N ALA A 17 -18.51 -8.55 -13.32
CA ALA A 17 -18.08 -8.87 -11.96
C ALA A 17 -16.65 -8.39 -11.68
N ILE A 18 -15.72 -8.67 -12.60
CA ILE A 18 -14.32 -8.25 -12.46
C ILE A 18 -14.22 -6.72 -12.50
N ALA A 19 -14.97 -6.06 -13.40
CA ALA A 19 -15.00 -4.60 -13.48
C ALA A 19 -15.48 -3.98 -12.17
N ALA A 20 -16.60 -4.43 -11.63
CA ALA A 20 -17.15 -3.93 -10.38
C ALA A 20 -16.18 -4.15 -9.20
N PHE A 21 -15.48 -5.28 -9.15
CA PHE A 21 -14.47 -5.52 -8.13
C PHE A 21 -13.25 -4.60 -8.27
N ILE A 22 -12.81 -4.34 -9.49
CA ILE A 22 -11.71 -3.39 -9.75
C ILE A 22 -12.13 -1.98 -9.35
N ASP A 23 -13.34 -1.54 -9.67
CA ASP A 23 -13.88 -0.24 -9.27
C ASP A 23 -13.93 -0.11 -7.75
N PHE A 24 -14.38 -1.15 -7.04
CA PHE A 24 -14.32 -1.23 -5.59
C PHE A 24 -12.89 -1.03 -5.07
N CYS A 25 -11.91 -1.75 -5.63
CA CYS A 25 -10.51 -1.64 -5.24
C CYS A 25 -9.96 -0.22 -5.46
N TYR A 26 -10.27 0.42 -6.58
CA TYR A 26 -9.84 1.79 -6.86
C TYR A 26 -10.46 2.80 -5.89
N LEU A 27 -11.72 2.63 -5.52
CA LEU A 27 -12.38 3.49 -4.54
C LEU A 27 -11.74 3.38 -3.15
N VAL A 28 -11.47 2.14 -2.70
CA VAL A 28 -10.83 1.88 -1.40
C VAL A 28 -9.40 2.44 -1.31
N HIS A 29 -8.67 2.50 -2.41
CA HIS A 29 -7.31 3.03 -2.43
C HIS A 29 -7.22 4.56 -2.54
N ARG A 30 -8.35 5.27 -2.55
CA ARG A 30 -8.33 6.74 -2.55
C ARG A 30 -7.82 7.27 -1.20
N PRO A 31 -7.00 8.32 -1.22
CA PRO A 31 -6.52 8.95 0.01
C PRO A 31 -7.64 9.73 0.74
N TYR A 32 -8.68 10.14 0.01
CA TYR A 32 -9.85 10.82 0.53
C TYR A 32 -11.11 10.09 0.07
N ILE A 33 -11.98 9.79 1.00
CA ILE A 33 -13.25 9.10 0.76
C ILE A 33 -14.35 9.95 1.37
N ASP A 34 -15.20 10.51 0.53
CA ASP A 34 -16.38 11.27 0.89
C ASP A 34 -17.63 10.39 0.83
N GLU A 35 -18.77 10.94 1.23
CA GLU A 35 -20.07 10.28 1.18
C GLU A 35 -20.45 9.76 -0.22
N ALA A 36 -20.06 10.49 -1.29
CA ALA A 36 -20.32 10.06 -2.66
C ALA A 36 -19.48 8.85 -3.01
N ASN A 37 -18.22 8.81 -2.56
CA ASN A 37 -17.33 7.66 -2.72
C ASN A 37 -17.81 6.45 -1.92
N LEU A 38 -18.32 6.63 -0.70
CA LEU A 38 -18.91 5.56 0.10
C LEU A 38 -20.12 4.93 -0.59
N ARG A 39 -21.03 5.75 -1.11
CA ARG A 39 -22.16 5.24 -1.91
C ARG A 39 -21.72 4.52 -3.18
N ALA A 40 -20.69 5.04 -3.86
CA ALA A 40 -20.12 4.38 -5.04
C ALA A 40 -19.46 3.04 -4.69
N LEU A 41 -18.82 2.95 -3.53
CA LEU A 41 -18.20 1.73 -2.99
C LEU A 41 -19.25 0.67 -2.70
N ASP A 42 -20.35 1.02 -2.05
CA ASP A 42 -21.46 0.10 -1.78
C ASP A 42 -22.10 -0.41 -3.07
N LYS A 43 -22.28 0.49 -4.05
CA LYS A 43 -22.79 0.12 -5.36
C LYS A 43 -21.87 -0.85 -6.07
N ALA A 44 -20.56 -0.55 -6.13
CA ALA A 44 -19.59 -1.42 -6.77
C ALA A 44 -19.55 -2.81 -6.11
N LEU A 45 -19.68 -2.88 -4.78
CA LEU A 45 -19.75 -4.14 -4.05
C LEU A 45 -21.05 -4.91 -4.35
N ALA A 46 -22.18 -4.22 -4.44
CA ALA A 46 -23.47 -4.82 -4.80
C ALA A 46 -23.44 -5.38 -6.23
N ASP A 47 -22.92 -4.61 -7.18
CA ASP A 47 -22.75 -5.02 -8.58
C ASP A 47 -21.81 -6.25 -8.69
N PHE A 48 -20.70 -6.26 -7.95
CA PHE A 48 -19.82 -7.42 -7.84
C PHE A 48 -20.56 -8.65 -7.31
N HIS A 49 -21.30 -8.51 -6.23
CA HIS A 49 -22.06 -9.61 -5.65
C HIS A 49 -23.16 -10.13 -6.56
N HIS A 50 -23.77 -9.28 -7.36
CA HIS A 50 -24.79 -9.65 -8.34
C HIS A 50 -24.15 -10.48 -9.47
N HIS A 51 -23.12 -9.96 -10.10
CA HIS A 51 -22.52 -10.57 -11.29
C HIS A 51 -21.62 -11.78 -11.00
N ARG A 52 -21.03 -11.88 -9.80
CA ARG A 52 -20.12 -12.98 -9.43
C ARG A 52 -20.78 -14.36 -9.48
N GLN A 53 -22.13 -14.43 -9.42
CA GLN A 53 -22.85 -15.71 -9.51
C GLN A 53 -22.56 -16.42 -10.82
N SER A 54 -22.29 -15.69 -11.89
CA SER A 54 -21.91 -16.24 -13.19
C SER A 54 -20.72 -17.21 -13.12
N PHE A 55 -19.74 -16.98 -12.19
CA PHE A 55 -18.62 -17.91 -12.03
C PHE A 55 -19.05 -19.29 -11.52
N SER A 56 -20.09 -19.36 -10.71
CA SER A 56 -20.69 -20.61 -10.28
C SER A 56 -21.51 -21.28 -11.39
N ASP A 57 -22.31 -20.48 -12.10
CA ASP A 57 -23.21 -20.95 -13.14
C ASP A 57 -22.45 -21.58 -14.32
N TYR A 58 -21.25 -21.07 -14.60
CA TYR A 58 -20.36 -21.62 -15.62
C TYR A 58 -19.37 -22.67 -15.09
N GLY A 59 -19.52 -23.10 -13.82
CA GLY A 59 -18.70 -24.17 -13.23
C GLY A 59 -17.23 -23.81 -12.98
N VAL A 60 -16.88 -22.51 -12.95
CA VAL A 60 -15.51 -22.05 -12.68
C VAL A 60 -15.17 -22.19 -11.19
N CYS A 61 -16.18 -22.08 -10.33
CA CYS A 61 -16.04 -22.28 -8.89
C CYS A 61 -16.48 -23.70 -8.49
N SER A 62 -15.84 -24.27 -7.45
CA SER A 62 -16.22 -25.56 -6.90
C SER A 62 -17.65 -25.54 -6.32
N GLU A 63 -18.24 -26.70 -6.14
CA GLU A 63 -19.59 -26.88 -5.53
C GLU A 63 -19.73 -26.26 -4.13
N ALA A 64 -18.61 -26.01 -3.43
CA ALA A 64 -18.60 -25.31 -2.14
C ALA A 64 -19.06 -23.83 -2.22
N GLY A 65 -19.30 -23.32 -3.46
CA GLY A 65 -19.86 -22.00 -3.69
C GLY A 65 -18.84 -20.87 -3.60
N ILE A 66 -19.36 -19.64 -3.76
CA ILE A 66 -18.58 -18.39 -3.85
C ILE A 66 -18.45 -17.72 -2.47
N SER A 67 -18.89 -18.36 -1.39
CA SER A 67 -18.86 -17.78 -0.04
C SER A 67 -17.48 -17.90 0.58
N LEU A 68 -16.59 -16.96 0.26
CA LEU A 68 -15.25 -16.88 0.82
C LEU A 68 -15.21 -15.87 1.99
N PRO A 69 -14.54 -16.20 3.12
CA PRO A 69 -14.40 -15.30 4.26
C PRO A 69 -13.84 -13.91 3.88
N ARG A 70 -12.89 -13.88 2.95
CA ARG A 70 -12.31 -12.61 2.45
C ARG A 70 -13.32 -11.76 1.69
N GLN A 71 -14.24 -12.37 0.96
CA GLN A 71 -15.31 -11.64 0.26
C GLN A 71 -16.37 -11.14 1.25
N HIS A 72 -16.64 -11.89 2.31
CA HIS A 72 -17.51 -11.40 3.39
C HIS A 72 -16.93 -10.15 4.06
N ALA A 73 -15.62 -10.11 4.28
CA ALA A 73 -14.93 -8.97 4.88
C ALA A 73 -15.12 -7.66 4.08
N LEU A 74 -15.36 -7.72 2.76
CA LEU A 74 -15.60 -6.52 1.94
C LEU A 74 -16.83 -5.72 2.39
N LYS A 75 -17.83 -6.36 2.99
CA LYS A 75 -19.04 -5.70 3.50
C LYS A 75 -18.78 -4.75 4.67
N HIS A 76 -17.66 -4.93 5.36
CA HIS A 76 -17.31 -4.13 6.53
C HIS A 76 -16.51 -2.86 6.18
N TYR A 77 -16.07 -2.72 4.90
CA TYR A 77 -15.23 -1.58 4.50
C TYR A 77 -15.91 -0.24 4.70
N HIS A 78 -17.20 -0.10 4.35
CA HIS A 78 -17.95 1.14 4.55
C HIS A 78 -17.86 1.59 6.02
N HIS A 79 -18.31 0.74 6.94
CA HIS A 79 -18.30 1.03 8.38
C HIS A 79 -16.88 1.31 8.92
N HIS A 80 -15.88 0.53 8.50
CA HIS A 80 -14.50 0.77 8.93
C HIS A 80 -13.92 2.07 8.38
N ILE A 81 -14.31 2.49 7.19
CA ILE A 81 -13.89 3.78 6.63
C ILE A 81 -14.51 4.94 7.42
N GLU A 82 -15.78 4.82 7.84
CA GLU A 82 -16.42 5.83 8.71
C GLU A 82 -15.74 5.93 10.08
N GLU A 83 -15.34 4.79 10.66
CA GLU A 83 -14.73 4.78 12.00
C GLU A 83 -13.24 5.15 12.00
N PHE A 84 -12.47 4.67 11.02
CA PHE A 84 -10.99 4.72 11.04
C PHE A 84 -10.40 5.59 9.91
N GLY A 85 -11.22 6.07 8.98
CA GLY A 85 -10.77 6.81 7.81
C GLY A 85 -10.30 5.94 6.66
N ALA A 86 -9.69 6.57 5.65
CA ALA A 86 -9.27 5.88 4.43
C ALA A 86 -8.26 4.76 4.70
N PRO A 87 -8.48 3.54 4.16
CA PRO A 87 -7.62 2.37 4.41
C PRO A 87 -6.15 2.57 4.05
N VAL A 88 -5.85 3.44 3.09
CA VAL A 88 -4.48 3.78 2.71
C VAL A 88 -3.67 4.35 3.88
N GLY A 89 -4.35 5.06 4.82
CA GLY A 89 -3.72 5.58 6.03
C GLY A 89 -3.45 4.51 7.11
N LEU A 90 -4.09 3.35 7.01
CA LEU A 90 -4.01 2.24 7.96
C LEU A 90 -3.11 1.11 7.46
N CYS A 91 -2.54 1.24 6.26
CA CYS A 91 -1.71 0.18 5.70
C CYS A 91 -0.37 0.05 6.44
N THR A 92 0.13 -1.17 6.55
CA THR A 92 1.39 -1.49 7.24
C THR A 92 2.63 -0.94 6.53
N SER A 93 2.52 -0.52 5.27
CA SER A 93 3.64 0.01 4.48
C SER A 93 4.32 1.21 5.14
N ILE A 94 3.57 2.07 5.84
CA ILE A 94 4.11 3.22 6.58
C ILE A 94 4.96 2.72 7.76
N THR A 95 4.44 1.76 8.53
CA THR A 95 5.15 1.18 9.68
C THR A 95 6.35 0.35 9.25
N GLU A 96 6.23 -0.39 8.15
CA GLU A 96 7.35 -1.14 7.56
C GLU A 96 8.47 -0.22 7.07
N ASN A 97 8.13 0.88 6.40
CA ASN A 97 9.11 1.88 5.99
C ASN A 97 9.80 2.53 7.19
N LYS A 98 9.04 2.87 8.24
CA LYS A 98 9.59 3.35 9.51
C LYS A 98 10.47 2.30 10.18
N HIS A 99 10.09 1.03 10.19
CA HIS A 99 10.92 -0.05 10.70
C HIS A 99 12.25 -0.19 9.94
N ILE A 100 12.24 -0.03 8.62
CA ILE A 100 13.47 -0.03 7.83
C ILE A 100 14.37 1.16 8.22
N SER A 101 13.82 2.37 8.27
CA SER A 101 14.59 3.58 8.51
C SER A 101 15.03 3.73 9.97
N ALA A 102 14.16 3.41 10.94
CA ALA A 102 14.41 3.63 12.36
C ALA A 102 15.04 2.44 13.09
N VAL A 103 14.94 1.23 12.53
CA VAL A 103 15.47 0.01 13.15
C VAL A 103 16.56 -0.65 12.31
N LYS A 104 16.20 -1.13 11.10
CA LYS A 104 17.15 -1.93 10.30
C LYS A 104 18.40 -1.15 9.90
N LYS A 105 18.26 0.10 9.41
CA LYS A 105 19.41 0.92 9.01
C LYS A 105 20.31 1.31 10.22
N PRO A 106 19.79 1.79 11.35
CA PRO A 106 20.60 2.05 12.55
C PRO A 106 21.24 0.80 13.14
N TYR A 107 20.52 -0.34 13.15
CA TYR A 107 21.09 -1.61 13.61
C TYR A 107 22.32 -2.03 12.81
N ARG A 108 22.27 -1.93 11.47
CA ARG A 108 23.42 -2.23 10.60
C ARG A 108 24.62 -1.30 10.80
N LYS A 109 24.37 -0.11 11.36
CA LYS A 109 25.42 0.89 11.67
C LYS A 109 25.94 0.79 13.10
N SER A 110 25.32 -0.04 13.93
CA SER A 110 25.71 -0.24 15.33
C SER A 110 26.80 -1.31 15.46
N SER A 111 27.46 -1.37 16.60
CA SER A 111 28.45 -2.39 16.94
C SER A 111 27.87 -3.79 17.16
N HIS A 112 26.55 -3.94 17.13
CA HIS A 112 25.77 -5.13 17.48
C HIS A 112 25.91 -5.59 18.94
N ASN A 113 26.72 -4.91 19.75
CA ASN A 113 26.84 -5.17 21.16
C ASN A 113 25.99 -4.16 21.96
N ARG A 114 24.83 -4.59 22.46
CA ARG A 114 23.81 -3.73 23.09
C ARG A 114 23.32 -2.63 22.14
N PRO A 115 22.79 -2.99 20.96
CA PRO A 115 22.59 -2.06 19.85
C PRO A 115 21.53 -0.98 20.11
N LEU A 116 20.62 -1.18 21.08
CA LEU A 116 19.49 -0.27 21.31
C LEU A 116 19.95 1.18 21.59
N GLY A 117 20.93 1.35 22.47
CA GLY A 117 21.45 2.69 22.82
C GLY A 117 22.10 3.39 21.62
N GLU A 118 22.88 2.65 20.84
CA GLU A 118 23.52 3.19 19.63
C GLU A 118 22.48 3.53 18.54
N MET A 119 21.47 2.69 18.36
CA MET A 119 20.37 2.93 17.40
C MET A 119 19.60 4.20 17.76
N LEU A 120 19.27 4.41 19.04
CA LEU A 120 18.60 5.62 19.51
C LEU A 120 19.45 6.87 19.26
N GLN A 121 20.77 6.80 19.51
CA GLN A 121 21.68 7.91 19.21
C GLN A 121 21.77 8.21 17.72
N ILE A 122 21.83 7.17 16.87
CA ILE A 122 21.85 7.33 15.41
C ILE A 122 20.57 8.02 14.93
N ASN A 123 19.40 7.56 15.39
CA ASN A 123 18.11 8.16 15.02
C ASN A 123 18.03 9.61 15.50
N SER A 124 18.38 9.90 16.74
CA SER A 124 18.39 11.27 17.27
C SER A 124 19.31 12.21 16.49
N ARG A 125 20.45 11.72 16.00
CA ARG A 125 21.34 12.51 15.13
C ARG A 125 20.72 12.76 13.76
N LEU A 126 20.07 11.76 13.18
CA LEU A 126 19.39 11.91 11.89
C LEU A 126 18.25 12.91 11.97
N ASP A 127 17.42 12.84 13.02
CA ASP A 127 16.32 13.78 13.25
C ASP A 127 16.85 15.23 13.40
N LYS A 128 17.94 15.42 14.14
CA LYS A 128 18.59 16.73 14.30
C LYS A 128 19.12 17.27 12.97
N ILE A 129 19.70 16.41 12.12
CA ILE A 129 20.17 16.80 10.79
C ILE A 129 19.00 17.20 9.89
N GLU A 130 17.90 16.46 9.90
CA GLU A 130 16.71 16.80 9.14
C GLU A 130 16.07 18.12 9.61
N LEU A 131 15.96 18.29 10.92
CA LEU A 131 15.49 19.57 11.49
C LEU A 131 16.38 20.75 11.10
N PHE A 132 17.69 20.57 11.16
CA PHE A 132 18.64 21.59 10.74
C PHE A 132 18.51 21.92 9.26
N LYS A 133 18.39 20.91 8.40
CA LYS A 133 18.17 21.10 6.97
C LYS A 133 16.87 21.86 6.68
N SER A 134 15.76 21.47 7.29
CA SER A 134 14.46 22.11 7.08
C SER A 134 14.49 23.58 7.56
N LYS A 135 15.15 23.86 8.66
CA LYS A 135 15.35 25.23 9.14
C LYS A 135 16.17 26.08 8.14
N ARG A 136 17.27 25.52 7.64
CA ARG A 136 18.13 26.21 6.63
C ARG A 136 17.40 26.45 5.31
N ILE A 137 16.54 25.51 4.89
CA ILE A 137 15.67 25.70 3.70
C ILE A 137 14.68 26.85 3.96
N ALA A 138 14.05 26.88 5.13
CA ALA A 138 13.10 27.93 5.49
C ALA A 138 13.77 29.33 5.57
N GLU A 139 15.05 29.40 5.97
CA GLU A 139 15.86 30.61 6.02
C GLU A 139 16.41 31.01 4.63
N GLY A 140 16.10 30.28 3.56
CA GLY A 140 16.60 30.55 2.21
C GLY A 140 18.10 30.29 2.00
N LEU A 141 18.76 29.67 2.95
CA LEU A 141 20.20 29.41 2.95
C LEU A 141 20.60 28.13 2.19
N TYR A 142 19.63 27.40 1.63
CA TYR A 142 19.83 26.15 0.87
C TYR A 142 19.57 26.35 -0.63
N ASN A 143 20.05 27.47 -1.21
CA ASN A 143 20.18 27.60 -2.66
C ASN A 143 21.61 27.23 -3.13
N LEU A 144 22.25 26.30 -2.44
CA LEU A 144 23.48 25.68 -2.94
C LEU A 144 23.10 24.76 -4.10
N PRO A 145 23.79 24.86 -5.25
CA PRO A 145 23.60 23.88 -6.32
C PRO A 145 23.76 22.47 -5.72
N LEU A 146 22.87 21.58 -6.12
CA LEU A 146 22.98 20.17 -5.82
C LEU A 146 24.44 19.74 -6.06
N LEU A 147 25.02 19.02 -5.10
CA LEU A 147 26.36 18.46 -5.25
C LEU A 147 26.50 17.86 -6.66
N PRO A 148 27.67 18.01 -7.31
CA PRO A 148 27.89 17.47 -8.66
C PRO A 148 27.35 16.05 -8.76
N GLU A 149 26.78 15.68 -9.90
CA GLU A 149 26.14 14.38 -10.19
C GLU A 149 27.04 13.16 -9.91
N GLU A 150 28.31 13.37 -9.57
CA GLU A 150 29.29 12.34 -9.22
C GLU A 150 29.04 11.68 -7.86
N ILE A 151 28.15 12.21 -7.00
CA ILE A 151 27.70 11.51 -5.79
C ILE A 151 26.29 10.96 -6.03
N GLN A 152 26.14 10.15 -7.05
CA GLN A 152 25.01 9.24 -7.10
C GLN A 152 25.09 8.32 -5.88
N PRO A 153 23.99 8.17 -5.08
CA PRO A 153 23.98 7.13 -4.07
C PRO A 153 24.26 5.83 -4.80
N ILE A 154 25.36 5.18 -4.41
CA ILE A 154 25.65 3.80 -4.85
C ILE A 154 24.35 3.05 -4.63
N ALA A 155 23.70 2.68 -5.72
CA ALA A 155 22.52 1.83 -5.65
C ALA A 155 22.95 0.63 -4.80
N PRO A 156 22.25 0.26 -3.73
CA PRO A 156 22.61 -0.94 -2.99
C PRO A 156 22.55 -2.06 -4.02
N GLU A 157 23.70 -2.63 -4.34
CA GLU A 157 23.73 -3.92 -5.02
C GLU A 157 22.80 -4.80 -4.21
N LEU A 158 21.68 -5.16 -4.79
CA LEU A 158 20.78 -6.17 -4.26
C LEU A 158 21.59 -7.45 -4.25
N ASP A 159 22.19 -7.73 -3.09
CA ASP A 159 22.78 -9.05 -2.85
C ASP A 159 21.69 -10.07 -3.15
N ALA A 160 21.85 -10.79 -4.25
CA ALA A 160 20.97 -11.85 -4.72
C ALA A 160 20.88 -13.06 -3.75
N ASN A 161 21.38 -12.91 -2.52
CA ASN A 161 21.56 -13.97 -1.55
C ASN A 161 20.66 -13.85 -0.30
N TRP A 162 19.49 -13.18 -0.43
CA TRP A 162 18.54 -13.10 0.69
C TRP A 162 17.75 -14.40 0.95
N GLU A 163 17.88 -15.42 0.07
CA GLU A 163 17.18 -16.72 0.22
C GLU A 163 17.85 -17.71 1.20
N GLN A 164 18.94 -17.34 1.87
CA GLN A 164 19.69 -18.26 2.76
C GLN A 164 19.66 -17.93 4.25
N TYR A 165 18.72 -17.07 4.72
CA TYR A 165 18.56 -16.84 6.17
C TYR A 165 17.11 -16.84 6.57
#